data_1b03f0640f8cc2a3c62a982e363eea97
#
_entry.id   1b03f0640f8cc2a3c62a982e363eea97
#
_cell.length_a   1.000
_cell.length_b   1.000
_cell.length_c   1.000
_cell.angle_alpha   90.00
_cell.angle_beta   90.00
_cell.angle_gamma   90.00
#
_symmetry.space_group_name_H-M   'P 1'
#
loop_
_entity.id
_entity.type
_entity.pdbx_description
1 polymer ?
#
loop_
_entity_poly.entity_id
_entity_poly.type
_entity_poly.pdbx_seq_one_letter_code
_entity_poly.pdbx_strand_id
1 'polypeptide(L)'
;MSIEVRNLSKQFGTFSALRDVSLEVKSGELLALLGPSGSGKTTLLRVIAGLEGADTGQVLFQGEDATDQHVRERQVGFVFQHYALFRNMTIFENVAFGLRVRPKKFRPAEAEIRRRVQELLKLVQLDWLADRYPHQLSGGQRQRIALARALAVEPKVLLLDEPFGALDAKVRKELRSWLRRLHDEMHITSVFVTHDQEEALEVADRVVVMNEGRIEQIGTPDEVYEHPASPFVYEFLGKVNLFHGRLHRGRAWIGGIEVDAPEHTEAEELSAVAYVRPHDIHVDRVINGDGAIAARVSHILSVGPVVRLELMRDNGENEELIQVEISKERFRELQLTRGDQVFIKPARFDLFPAQIH
;
A
#
# COMPACT_ATOMS: atom_id res chain seq x y z
N MET A 1 -20.26 -7.49 -3.91
CA MET A 1 -20.93 -6.83 -2.75
C MET A 1 -20.16 -5.60 -2.40
N SER A 2 -20.70 -4.40 -2.55
CA SER A 2 -20.02 -3.16 -2.17
C SER A 2 -19.97 -2.98 -0.65
N ILE A 3 -18.98 -2.23 -0.17
CA ILE A 3 -18.83 -1.82 1.23
C ILE A 3 -18.84 -0.30 1.26
N GLU A 4 -19.56 0.29 2.17
CA GLU A 4 -19.54 1.72 2.42
C GLU A 4 -19.34 1.97 3.92
N VAL A 5 -18.39 2.83 4.23
CA VAL A 5 -18.07 3.30 5.59
C VAL A 5 -18.39 4.78 5.63
N ARG A 6 -19.20 5.23 6.59
CA ARG A 6 -19.61 6.64 6.73
C ARG A 6 -19.24 7.19 8.08
N ASN A 7 -18.41 8.22 8.09
CA ASN A 7 -18.05 9.04 9.27
C ASN A 7 -17.64 8.19 10.49
N LEU A 8 -16.88 7.12 10.24
CA LEU A 8 -16.53 6.13 11.24
C LEU A 8 -15.44 6.64 12.17
N SER A 9 -15.70 6.60 13.48
CA SER A 9 -14.71 6.92 14.50
C SER A 9 -14.59 5.81 15.52
N LYS A 10 -13.36 5.63 16.07
CA LYS A 10 -13.04 4.63 17.08
C LYS A 10 -11.95 5.11 18.01
N GLN A 11 -12.19 4.99 19.32
CA GLN A 11 -11.20 5.29 20.36
C GLN A 11 -10.91 4.06 21.22
N PHE A 12 -9.67 3.96 21.69
CA PHE A 12 -9.23 3.01 22.71
C PHE A 12 -8.62 3.81 23.89
N GLY A 13 -9.41 4.02 24.93
CA GLY A 13 -9.01 4.91 26.01
C GLY A 13 -8.80 6.35 25.49
N THR A 14 -7.58 6.87 25.61
CA THR A 14 -7.21 8.20 25.11
C THR A 14 -6.74 8.20 23.65
N PHE A 15 -6.50 7.01 23.07
CA PHE A 15 -5.99 6.87 21.72
C PHE A 15 -7.12 6.82 20.70
N SER A 16 -7.17 7.78 19.76
CA SER A 16 -8.13 7.81 18.66
C SER A 16 -7.56 7.03 17.48
N ALA A 17 -8.07 5.81 17.28
CA ALA A 17 -7.62 4.90 16.23
C ALA A 17 -8.22 5.21 14.86
N LEU A 18 -9.47 5.74 14.83
CA LEU A 18 -10.15 6.20 13.60
C LEU A 18 -10.81 7.54 13.89
N ARG A 19 -10.71 8.47 12.93
CA ARG A 19 -11.20 9.85 13.05
C ARG A 19 -11.99 10.22 11.80
N ASP A 20 -13.30 10.09 11.87
CA ASP A 20 -14.23 10.50 10.79
C ASP A 20 -13.89 9.87 9.43
N VAL A 21 -13.67 8.57 9.40
CA VAL A 21 -13.28 7.83 8.20
C VAL A 21 -14.51 7.52 7.35
N SER A 22 -14.47 7.95 6.09
CA SER A 22 -15.49 7.61 5.07
C SER A 22 -14.80 6.97 3.86
N LEU A 23 -15.32 5.82 3.42
CA LEU A 23 -14.72 5.01 2.36
C LEU A 23 -15.78 4.20 1.63
N GLU A 24 -15.68 4.14 0.30
CA GLU A 24 -16.47 3.25 -0.53
C GLU A 24 -15.57 2.24 -1.23
N VAL A 25 -15.93 0.95 -1.15
CA VAL A 25 -15.32 -0.16 -1.89
C VAL A 25 -16.36 -0.71 -2.86
N LYS A 26 -16.05 -0.65 -4.16
CA LYS A 26 -16.94 -1.11 -5.21
C LYS A 26 -17.07 -2.64 -5.21
N SER A 27 -18.19 -3.15 -5.72
CA SER A 27 -18.37 -4.61 -5.86
C SER A 27 -17.31 -5.19 -6.79
N GLY A 28 -16.61 -6.24 -6.34
CA GLY A 28 -15.55 -6.90 -7.11
C GLY A 28 -14.21 -6.15 -7.11
N GLU A 29 -14.04 -5.12 -6.32
CA GLU A 29 -12.80 -4.34 -6.21
C GLU A 29 -11.84 -4.97 -5.19
N LEU A 30 -10.54 -4.90 -5.50
CA LEU A 30 -9.45 -5.21 -4.57
C LEU A 30 -8.82 -3.92 -4.06
N LEU A 31 -9.13 -3.55 -2.83
CA LEU A 31 -8.68 -2.32 -2.19
C LEU A 31 -7.54 -2.58 -1.20
N ALA A 32 -6.49 -1.77 -1.25
CA ALA A 32 -5.43 -1.77 -0.24
C ALA A 32 -5.63 -0.65 0.78
N LEU A 33 -5.57 -0.97 2.07
CA LEU A 33 -5.38 0.00 3.15
C LEU A 33 -3.88 0.08 3.45
N LEU A 34 -3.26 1.19 3.10
CA LEU A 34 -1.82 1.42 3.18
C LEU A 34 -1.51 2.55 4.19
N GLY A 35 -0.42 2.47 4.93
CA GLY A 35 0.00 3.51 5.85
C GLY A 35 0.97 2.99 6.93
N PRO A 36 1.57 3.87 7.74
CA PRO A 36 2.49 3.48 8.81
C PRO A 36 1.80 2.67 9.91
N SER A 37 2.60 2.03 10.76
CA SER A 37 2.07 1.33 11.94
C SER A 37 1.31 2.30 12.83
N GLY A 38 0.15 1.88 13.33
CA GLY A 38 -0.72 2.72 14.18
C GLY A 38 -1.63 3.70 13.43
N SER A 39 -1.65 3.73 12.09
CA SER A 39 -2.53 4.62 11.31
C SER A 39 -4.02 4.21 11.27
N GLY A 40 -4.41 3.11 11.95
CA GLY A 40 -5.82 2.71 12.06
C GLY A 40 -6.30 1.63 11.09
N LYS A 41 -5.48 1.17 10.14
CA LYS A 41 -5.84 0.20 9.08
C LYS A 41 -6.49 -1.09 9.61
N THR A 42 -5.80 -1.79 10.51
CA THR A 42 -6.32 -3.03 11.12
C THR A 42 -7.59 -2.78 11.92
N THR A 43 -7.71 -1.61 12.59
CA THR A 43 -8.92 -1.23 13.30
C THR A 43 -10.08 -1.05 12.33
N LEU A 44 -9.88 -0.32 11.22
CA LEU A 44 -10.88 -0.14 10.17
C LEU A 44 -11.31 -1.49 9.59
N LEU A 45 -10.35 -2.36 9.25
CA LEU A 45 -10.62 -3.69 8.73
C LEU A 45 -11.47 -4.54 9.70
N ARG A 46 -11.16 -4.49 11.00
CA ARG A 46 -11.90 -5.22 12.05
C ARG A 46 -13.30 -4.66 12.28
N VAL A 47 -13.47 -3.35 12.18
CA VAL A 47 -14.80 -2.73 12.27
C VAL A 47 -15.66 -3.13 11.07
N ILE A 48 -15.12 -3.12 9.83
CA ILE A 48 -15.81 -3.63 8.64
C ILE A 48 -16.20 -5.10 8.83
N ALA A 49 -15.32 -5.92 9.41
CA ALA A 49 -15.61 -7.33 9.68
C ALA A 49 -16.66 -7.57 10.78
N GLY A 50 -16.96 -6.59 11.62
CA GLY A 50 -17.77 -6.76 12.83
C GLY A 50 -17.06 -7.47 13.98
N LEU A 51 -15.71 -7.48 13.95
CA LEU A 51 -14.85 -7.98 15.02
C LEU A 51 -14.56 -6.92 16.07
N GLU A 52 -14.78 -5.64 15.73
CA GLU A 52 -14.64 -4.49 16.60
C GLU A 52 -15.87 -3.58 16.38
N GLY A 53 -16.38 -2.96 17.43
CA GLY A 53 -17.47 -1.98 17.34
C GLY A 53 -16.93 -0.58 17.05
N ALA A 54 -17.63 0.19 16.20
CA ALA A 54 -17.39 1.61 16.05
C ALA A 54 -17.99 2.39 17.22
N ASP A 55 -17.44 3.56 17.52
CA ASP A 55 -18.02 4.47 18.52
C ASP A 55 -19.05 5.40 17.86
N THR A 56 -18.80 5.81 16.61
CA THR A 56 -19.73 6.58 15.77
C THR A 56 -19.57 6.16 14.30
N GLY A 57 -20.54 6.52 13.48
CA GLY A 57 -20.56 6.23 12.05
C GLY A 57 -21.26 4.92 11.72
N GLN A 58 -21.19 4.53 10.45
CA GLN A 58 -21.92 3.37 9.93
C GLN A 58 -21.03 2.54 8.97
N VAL A 59 -21.31 1.23 8.94
CA VAL A 59 -20.79 0.29 7.94
C VAL A 59 -22.00 -0.29 7.18
N LEU A 60 -22.02 -0.10 5.87
CA LEU A 60 -23.09 -0.61 5.03
C LEU A 60 -22.53 -1.66 4.04
N PHE A 61 -23.30 -2.71 3.80
CA PHE A 61 -23.05 -3.68 2.73
C PHE A 61 -24.21 -3.61 1.73
N GLN A 62 -23.90 -3.27 0.46
CA GLN A 62 -24.91 -3.06 -0.59
C GLN A 62 -26.00 -2.03 -0.20
N GLY A 63 -25.63 -1.00 0.57
CA GLY A 63 -26.56 0.02 1.08
C GLY A 63 -27.34 -0.36 2.33
N GLU A 64 -27.26 -1.61 2.80
CA GLU A 64 -27.89 -2.07 4.04
C GLU A 64 -26.96 -1.85 5.23
N ASP A 65 -27.47 -1.22 6.29
CA ASP A 65 -26.71 -0.97 7.52
C ASP A 65 -26.40 -2.28 8.25
N ALA A 66 -25.12 -2.53 8.44
CA ALA A 66 -24.57 -3.70 9.13
C ALA A 66 -23.78 -3.33 10.40
N THR A 67 -23.85 -2.07 10.85
CA THR A 67 -23.03 -1.56 11.95
C THR A 67 -23.13 -2.43 13.20
N ASP A 68 -24.35 -2.78 13.60
CA ASP A 68 -24.63 -3.60 14.78
C ASP A 68 -24.80 -5.10 14.46
N GLN A 69 -24.66 -5.50 13.18
CA GLN A 69 -24.77 -6.91 12.81
C GLN A 69 -23.59 -7.71 13.35
N HIS A 70 -23.90 -8.88 13.90
CA HIS A 70 -22.87 -9.80 14.37
C HIS A 70 -22.00 -10.31 13.20
N VAL A 71 -20.71 -10.53 13.45
CA VAL A 71 -19.73 -11.00 12.44
C VAL A 71 -20.20 -12.18 11.58
N ARG A 72 -21.00 -13.10 12.17
CA ARG A 72 -21.54 -14.29 11.46
C ARG A 72 -22.59 -13.94 10.40
N GLU A 73 -23.21 -12.79 10.50
CA GLU A 73 -24.30 -12.34 9.62
C GLU A 73 -23.77 -11.53 8.44
N ARG A 74 -22.59 -10.91 8.60
CA ARG A 74 -21.95 -10.04 7.57
C ARG A 74 -21.46 -10.79 6.33
N GLN A 75 -21.42 -12.13 6.35
CA GLN A 75 -20.95 -12.97 5.23
C GLN A 75 -19.54 -12.60 4.73
N VAL A 76 -18.65 -12.23 5.65
CA VAL A 76 -17.26 -11.86 5.37
C VAL A 76 -16.32 -13.04 5.64
N GLY A 77 -15.32 -13.23 4.79
CA GLY A 77 -14.18 -14.08 5.05
C GLY A 77 -13.04 -13.24 5.61
N PHE A 78 -12.47 -13.65 6.73
CA PHE A 78 -11.37 -12.91 7.38
C PHE A 78 -10.11 -13.75 7.46
N VAL A 79 -8.98 -13.20 7.01
CA VAL A 79 -7.64 -13.79 7.15
C VAL A 79 -6.82 -12.93 8.08
N PHE A 80 -6.41 -13.52 9.21
CA PHE A 80 -5.63 -12.84 10.25
C PHE A 80 -4.14 -12.82 9.89
N GLN A 81 -3.40 -11.82 10.36
CA GLN A 81 -1.96 -11.62 10.18
C GLN A 81 -1.12 -12.87 10.52
N HIS A 82 -1.50 -13.62 11.57
CA HIS A 82 -0.83 -14.86 11.97
C HIS A 82 -1.54 -16.12 11.49
N TYR A 83 -2.34 -16.01 10.41
CA TYR A 83 -3.07 -17.08 9.74
C TYR A 83 -4.14 -17.77 10.60
N ALA A 84 -3.99 -17.82 11.92
CA ALA A 84 -4.92 -18.39 12.90
C ALA A 84 -5.39 -19.82 12.54
N LEU A 85 -4.51 -20.66 11.96
CA LEU A 85 -4.82 -22.05 11.65
C LEU A 85 -4.92 -22.87 12.93
N PHE A 86 -5.86 -23.82 12.96
CA PHE A 86 -6.04 -24.76 14.07
C PHE A 86 -4.91 -25.78 14.06
N ARG A 87 -4.00 -25.68 15.04
CA ARG A 87 -2.74 -26.45 15.09
C ARG A 87 -2.93 -27.97 15.17
N ASN A 88 -4.03 -28.42 15.79
CA ASN A 88 -4.36 -29.83 16.04
C ASN A 88 -5.28 -30.43 14.96
N MET A 89 -5.52 -29.68 13.87
CA MET A 89 -6.31 -30.14 12.74
C MET A 89 -5.42 -30.26 11.50
N THR A 90 -5.71 -31.22 10.65
CA THR A 90 -5.08 -31.33 9.34
C THR A 90 -5.44 -30.12 8.47
N ILE A 91 -4.76 -29.95 7.35
CA ILE A 91 -5.06 -28.88 6.38
C ILE A 91 -6.47 -29.05 5.83
N PHE A 92 -6.86 -30.30 5.50
CA PHE A 92 -8.23 -30.59 5.08
C PHE A 92 -9.25 -30.14 6.13
N GLU A 93 -9.04 -30.49 7.39
CA GLU A 93 -9.94 -30.15 8.50
C GLU A 93 -10.00 -28.65 8.76
N ASN A 94 -8.86 -27.93 8.64
CA ASN A 94 -8.84 -26.49 8.73
C ASN A 94 -9.75 -25.83 7.69
N VAL A 95 -9.68 -26.25 6.43
CA VAL A 95 -10.51 -25.71 5.35
C VAL A 95 -11.97 -26.13 5.50
N ALA A 96 -12.22 -27.39 5.90
CA ALA A 96 -13.57 -27.93 6.12
C ALA A 96 -14.29 -27.31 7.33
N PHE A 97 -13.54 -26.74 8.29
CA PHE A 97 -14.07 -26.32 9.59
C PHE A 97 -15.30 -25.43 9.48
N GLY A 98 -15.21 -24.35 8.70
CA GLY A 98 -16.31 -23.40 8.53
C GLY A 98 -17.59 -24.03 7.97
N LEU A 99 -17.46 -25.03 7.10
CA LEU A 99 -18.60 -25.78 6.55
C LEU A 99 -19.23 -26.72 7.58
N ARG A 100 -18.39 -27.39 8.39
CA ARG A 100 -18.83 -28.38 9.40
C ARG A 100 -19.54 -27.74 10.60
N VAL A 101 -19.16 -26.52 11.00
CA VAL A 101 -19.78 -25.81 12.14
C VAL A 101 -21.09 -25.13 11.79
N ARG A 102 -21.51 -25.11 10.54
CA ARG A 102 -22.83 -24.58 10.14
C ARG A 102 -23.96 -25.34 10.87
N PRO A 103 -25.06 -24.66 11.22
CA PRO A 103 -26.25 -25.31 11.75
C PRO A 103 -26.68 -26.48 10.86
N LYS A 104 -27.16 -27.59 11.44
CA LYS A 104 -27.50 -28.84 10.70
C LYS A 104 -28.34 -28.60 9.44
N LYS A 105 -29.28 -27.63 9.49
CA LYS A 105 -30.14 -27.26 8.37
C LYS A 105 -29.38 -26.71 7.14
N PHE A 106 -28.24 -26.07 7.35
CA PHE A 106 -27.44 -25.39 6.32
C PHE A 106 -26.08 -26.07 6.06
N ARG A 107 -25.79 -27.18 6.78
CA ARG A 107 -24.55 -27.93 6.63
C ARG A 107 -24.61 -28.82 5.39
N PRO A 108 -23.67 -28.67 4.45
CA PRO A 108 -23.57 -29.58 3.31
C PRO A 108 -23.31 -31.03 3.78
N ALA A 109 -23.67 -32.01 2.96
CA ALA A 109 -23.31 -33.39 3.19
C ALA A 109 -21.78 -33.55 3.16
N GLU A 110 -21.23 -34.56 3.90
CA GLU A 110 -19.79 -34.73 4.01
C GLU A 110 -19.10 -34.96 2.66
N ALA A 111 -19.78 -35.64 1.72
CA ALA A 111 -19.27 -35.83 0.36
C ALA A 111 -19.09 -34.46 -0.38
N GLU A 112 -20.04 -33.55 -0.19
CA GLU A 112 -19.97 -32.21 -0.77
C GLU A 112 -18.90 -31.35 -0.08
N ILE A 113 -18.76 -31.46 1.24
CA ILE A 113 -17.67 -30.79 1.98
C ILE A 113 -16.32 -31.25 1.42
N ARG A 114 -16.15 -32.57 1.24
CA ARG A 114 -14.91 -33.15 0.70
C ARG A 114 -14.60 -32.61 -0.70
N ARG A 115 -15.61 -32.59 -1.58
CA ARG A 115 -15.46 -32.06 -2.94
C ARG A 115 -15.00 -30.60 -2.93
N ARG A 116 -15.70 -29.73 -2.19
CA ARG A 116 -15.38 -28.29 -2.09
C ARG A 116 -14.00 -28.04 -1.51
N VAL A 117 -13.62 -28.75 -0.45
CA VAL A 117 -12.29 -28.60 0.16
C VAL A 117 -11.20 -29.01 -0.84
N GLN A 118 -11.38 -30.12 -1.58
CA GLN A 118 -10.42 -30.53 -2.60
C GLN A 118 -10.28 -29.51 -3.73
N GLU A 119 -11.40 -28.90 -4.18
CA GLU A 119 -11.38 -27.85 -5.19
C GLU A 119 -10.63 -26.60 -4.69
N LEU A 120 -10.88 -26.18 -3.45
CA LEU A 120 -10.17 -25.05 -2.84
C LEU A 120 -8.69 -25.33 -2.65
N LEU A 121 -8.31 -26.53 -2.21
CA LEU A 121 -6.91 -26.92 -2.08
C LEU A 121 -6.19 -26.95 -3.43
N LYS A 122 -6.85 -27.38 -4.50
CA LYS A 122 -6.33 -27.29 -5.87
C LYS A 122 -6.20 -25.83 -6.33
N LEU A 123 -7.20 -24.99 -6.06
CA LEU A 123 -7.18 -23.55 -6.37
C LEU A 123 -5.95 -22.87 -5.76
N VAL A 124 -5.63 -23.19 -4.50
CA VAL A 124 -4.44 -22.64 -3.83
C VAL A 124 -3.16 -23.46 -4.12
N GLN A 125 -3.23 -24.49 -4.98
CA GLN A 125 -2.10 -25.35 -5.40
C GLN A 125 -1.43 -26.14 -4.27
N LEU A 126 -2.21 -26.58 -3.28
CA LEU A 126 -1.74 -27.28 -2.08
C LEU A 126 -2.56 -28.55 -1.76
N ASP A 127 -3.20 -29.15 -2.76
CA ASP A 127 -4.04 -30.37 -2.60
C ASP A 127 -3.26 -31.58 -2.05
N TRP A 128 -1.97 -31.68 -2.39
CA TRP A 128 -1.06 -32.70 -1.88
C TRP A 128 -0.71 -32.58 -0.39
N LEU A 129 -1.08 -31.46 0.28
CA LEU A 129 -0.86 -31.21 1.70
C LEU A 129 -2.09 -31.48 2.57
N ALA A 130 -3.17 -32.02 2.03
CA ALA A 130 -4.46 -32.17 2.72
C ALA A 130 -4.36 -32.84 4.10
N ASP A 131 -3.53 -33.89 4.22
CA ASP A 131 -3.35 -34.70 5.45
C ASP A 131 -2.22 -34.15 6.37
N ARG A 132 -1.54 -33.08 5.97
CA ARG A 132 -0.50 -32.43 6.79
C ARG A 132 -1.10 -31.52 7.84
N TYR A 133 -0.27 -31.17 8.84
CA TYR A 133 -0.61 -30.22 9.90
C TYR A 133 0.05 -28.86 9.67
N PRO A 134 -0.50 -27.74 10.20
CA PRO A 134 0.03 -26.40 9.99
C PRO A 134 1.51 -26.20 10.31
N HIS A 135 2.04 -26.91 11.33
CA HIS A 135 3.46 -26.82 11.71
C HIS A 135 4.42 -27.43 10.67
N GLN A 136 3.91 -28.22 9.74
CA GLN A 136 4.67 -28.86 8.65
C GLN A 136 4.73 -27.99 7.38
N LEU A 137 4.09 -26.82 7.37
CA LEU A 137 3.97 -25.93 6.23
C LEU A 137 4.92 -24.73 6.34
N SER A 138 5.38 -24.22 5.19
CA SER A 138 6.04 -22.90 5.11
C SER A 138 5.06 -21.77 5.43
N GLY A 139 5.59 -20.54 5.66
CA GLY A 139 4.77 -19.35 5.89
C GLY A 139 3.76 -19.11 4.75
N GLY A 140 4.25 -19.08 3.51
CA GLY A 140 3.39 -18.87 2.34
C GLY A 140 2.36 -19.97 2.12
N GLN A 141 2.69 -21.23 2.43
CA GLN A 141 1.73 -22.33 2.39
C GLN A 141 0.63 -22.14 3.45
N ARG A 142 1.00 -21.79 4.69
CA ARG A 142 0.02 -21.46 5.74
C ARG A 142 -0.91 -20.34 5.34
N GLN A 143 -0.37 -19.30 4.70
CA GLN A 143 -1.15 -18.16 4.19
C GLN A 143 -2.21 -18.61 3.17
N ARG A 144 -1.80 -19.37 2.16
CA ARG A 144 -2.73 -19.90 1.13
C ARG A 144 -3.81 -20.80 1.74
N ILE A 145 -3.48 -21.59 2.74
CA ILE A 145 -4.47 -22.41 3.47
C ILE A 145 -5.44 -21.54 4.28
N ALA A 146 -4.96 -20.49 4.94
CA ALA A 146 -5.84 -19.56 5.66
C ALA A 146 -6.84 -18.89 4.70
N LEU A 147 -6.38 -18.54 3.50
CA LEU A 147 -7.24 -18.01 2.45
C LEU A 147 -8.25 -19.05 1.94
N ALA A 148 -7.81 -20.29 1.66
CA ALA A 148 -8.72 -21.38 1.27
C ALA A 148 -9.80 -21.62 2.34
N ARG A 149 -9.44 -21.56 3.63
CA ARG A 149 -10.39 -21.66 4.75
C ARG A 149 -11.40 -20.50 4.76
N ALA A 150 -10.94 -19.27 4.50
CA ALA A 150 -11.83 -18.12 4.42
C ALA A 150 -12.78 -18.20 3.23
N LEU A 151 -12.32 -18.70 2.08
CA LEU A 151 -13.12 -18.92 0.87
C LEU A 151 -14.11 -20.08 1.00
N ALA A 152 -13.83 -21.08 1.84
CA ALA A 152 -14.68 -22.27 1.99
C ALA A 152 -16.12 -21.96 2.41
N VAL A 153 -16.33 -20.86 3.12
CA VAL A 153 -17.65 -20.42 3.55
C VAL A 153 -18.39 -19.58 2.50
N GLU A 154 -17.80 -19.43 1.30
CA GLU A 154 -18.36 -18.65 0.18
C GLU A 154 -18.70 -17.19 0.60
N PRO A 155 -17.69 -16.45 1.08
CA PRO A 155 -17.91 -15.10 1.54
C PRO A 155 -18.23 -14.16 0.36
N LYS A 156 -19.01 -13.12 0.61
CA LYS A 156 -19.26 -12.04 -0.36
C LYS A 156 -18.19 -10.97 -0.35
N VAL A 157 -17.45 -10.88 0.74
CA VAL A 157 -16.34 -9.94 0.97
C VAL A 157 -15.19 -10.70 1.62
N LEU A 158 -13.96 -10.41 1.18
CA LEU A 158 -12.74 -10.96 1.73
C LEU A 158 -11.90 -9.86 2.39
N LEU A 159 -11.57 -10.05 3.65
CA LEU A 159 -10.80 -9.09 4.46
C LEU A 159 -9.48 -9.75 4.89
N LEU A 160 -8.35 -9.14 4.55
CA LEU A 160 -7.02 -9.69 4.74
C LEU A 160 -6.16 -8.75 5.60
N ASP A 161 -5.79 -9.17 6.79
CA ASP A 161 -4.94 -8.40 7.70
C ASP A 161 -3.48 -8.78 7.50
N GLU A 162 -2.69 -7.91 6.87
CA GLU A 162 -1.28 -8.09 6.50
C GLU A 162 -0.98 -9.45 5.84
N PRO A 163 -1.60 -9.76 4.68
CA PRO A 163 -1.50 -11.09 4.07
C PRO A 163 -0.10 -11.47 3.60
N PHE A 164 0.83 -10.54 3.49
CA PHE A 164 2.19 -10.80 2.99
C PHE A 164 3.26 -10.68 4.10
N GLY A 165 2.85 -10.39 5.33
CA GLY A 165 3.76 -10.27 6.47
C GLY A 165 4.51 -11.56 6.79
N ALA A 166 5.69 -11.44 7.43
CA ALA A 166 6.51 -12.55 7.92
C ALA A 166 6.94 -13.60 6.85
N LEU A 167 7.02 -13.19 5.56
CA LEU A 167 7.49 -14.02 4.45
C LEU A 167 8.82 -13.50 3.89
N ASP A 168 9.65 -14.41 3.37
CA ASP A 168 10.83 -14.00 2.61
C ASP A 168 10.45 -13.30 1.29
N ALA A 169 11.36 -12.51 0.73
CA ALA A 169 11.08 -11.65 -0.42
C ALA A 169 10.59 -12.43 -1.66
N LYS A 170 11.14 -13.64 -1.90
CA LYS A 170 10.72 -14.46 -3.05
C LYS A 170 9.30 -14.98 -2.89
N VAL A 171 8.99 -15.56 -1.73
CA VAL A 171 7.66 -16.10 -1.43
C VAL A 171 6.62 -14.96 -1.40
N ARG A 172 6.99 -13.80 -0.89
CA ARG A 172 6.12 -12.60 -0.89
C ARG A 172 5.75 -12.19 -2.31
N LYS A 173 6.73 -12.08 -3.22
CA LYS A 173 6.48 -11.75 -4.63
C LYS A 173 5.58 -12.78 -5.33
N GLU A 174 5.84 -14.07 -5.12
CA GLU A 174 5.01 -15.15 -5.68
C GLU A 174 3.57 -15.08 -5.16
N LEU A 175 3.40 -14.76 -3.86
CA LEU A 175 2.08 -14.67 -3.24
C LEU A 175 1.30 -13.44 -3.71
N ARG A 176 1.96 -12.27 -3.89
CA ARG A 176 1.32 -11.07 -4.48
C ARG A 176 0.75 -11.39 -5.87
N SER A 177 1.58 -11.91 -6.76
CA SER A 177 1.15 -12.26 -8.12
C SER A 177 0.06 -13.34 -8.13
N TRP A 178 0.09 -14.27 -7.16
CA TRP A 178 -0.93 -15.30 -7.03
C TRP A 178 -2.26 -14.71 -6.51
N LEU A 179 -2.22 -13.84 -5.48
CA LEU A 179 -3.43 -13.19 -4.94
C LEU A 179 -4.11 -12.33 -6.01
N ARG A 180 -3.34 -11.59 -6.81
CA ARG A 180 -3.88 -10.80 -7.93
C ARG A 180 -4.62 -11.69 -8.91
N ARG A 181 -4.01 -12.78 -9.39
CA ARG A 181 -4.67 -13.73 -10.31
C ARG A 181 -5.92 -14.35 -9.71
N LEU A 182 -5.89 -14.74 -8.43
CA LEU A 182 -7.05 -15.29 -7.73
C LEU A 182 -8.21 -14.29 -7.70
N HIS A 183 -7.89 -13.02 -7.44
CA HIS A 183 -8.89 -11.95 -7.45
C HIS A 183 -9.50 -11.77 -8.85
N ASP A 184 -8.66 -11.75 -9.90
CA ASP A 184 -9.10 -11.63 -11.29
C ASP A 184 -10.01 -12.79 -11.74
N GLU A 185 -9.81 -14.01 -11.17
CA GLU A 185 -10.65 -15.16 -11.45
C GLU A 185 -11.99 -15.15 -10.69
N MET A 186 -11.98 -14.70 -9.44
CA MET A 186 -13.13 -14.81 -8.55
C MET A 186 -13.98 -13.56 -8.46
N HIS A 187 -13.44 -12.38 -8.75
CA HIS A 187 -14.12 -11.08 -8.65
C HIS A 187 -14.82 -10.84 -7.29
N ILE A 188 -14.24 -11.33 -6.20
CA ILE A 188 -14.75 -11.10 -4.83
C ILE A 188 -14.27 -9.74 -4.36
N THR A 189 -15.18 -8.90 -3.84
CA THR A 189 -14.80 -7.64 -3.17
C THR A 189 -13.83 -7.93 -2.05
N SER A 190 -12.65 -7.36 -2.12
CA SER A 190 -11.57 -7.68 -1.19
C SER A 190 -10.92 -6.42 -0.64
N VAL A 191 -10.60 -6.42 0.66
CA VAL A 191 -9.82 -5.35 1.31
C VAL A 191 -8.65 -5.98 2.01
N PHE A 192 -7.44 -5.49 1.76
CA PHE A 192 -6.26 -5.94 2.49
C PHE A 192 -5.50 -4.79 3.13
N VAL A 193 -4.89 -5.08 4.27
CA VAL A 193 -4.04 -4.15 5.01
C VAL A 193 -2.59 -4.46 4.71
N THR A 194 -1.80 -3.44 4.46
CA THR A 194 -0.35 -3.54 4.38
C THR A 194 0.34 -2.26 4.85
N HIS A 195 1.60 -2.36 5.23
CA HIS A 195 2.50 -1.23 5.44
C HIS A 195 3.58 -1.14 4.35
N ASP A 196 3.59 -2.08 3.41
CA ASP A 196 4.53 -2.17 2.29
C ASP A 196 3.90 -1.54 1.04
N GLN A 197 4.58 -0.53 0.51
CA GLN A 197 4.13 0.24 -0.67
C GLN A 197 4.06 -0.63 -1.92
N GLU A 198 5.08 -1.50 -2.13
CA GLU A 198 5.12 -2.38 -3.30
C GLU A 198 3.92 -3.34 -3.30
N GLU A 199 3.52 -3.84 -2.13
CA GLU A 199 2.36 -4.72 -2.01
C GLU A 199 1.07 -4.01 -2.43
N ALA A 200 0.86 -2.78 -1.96
CA ALA A 200 -0.33 -2.01 -2.29
C ALA A 200 -0.37 -1.64 -3.78
N LEU A 201 0.74 -1.11 -4.31
CA LEU A 201 0.82 -0.63 -5.69
C LEU A 201 0.79 -1.75 -6.74
N GLU A 202 1.35 -2.95 -6.44
CA GLU A 202 1.35 -4.07 -7.39
C GLU A 202 0.03 -4.87 -7.41
N VAL A 203 -0.73 -4.88 -6.30
CA VAL A 203 -1.82 -5.84 -6.14
C VAL A 203 -3.20 -5.19 -6.22
N ALA A 204 -3.37 -3.96 -5.72
CA ALA A 204 -4.67 -3.32 -5.57
C ALA A 204 -5.20 -2.67 -6.86
N ASP A 205 -6.53 -2.59 -7.00
CA ASP A 205 -7.20 -1.74 -7.99
C ASP A 205 -7.20 -0.28 -7.52
N ARG A 206 -7.37 -0.06 -6.21
CA ARG A 206 -7.27 1.24 -5.54
C ARG A 206 -6.54 1.13 -4.21
N VAL A 207 -5.86 2.20 -3.85
CA VAL A 207 -5.10 2.34 -2.61
C VAL A 207 -5.72 3.45 -1.77
N VAL A 208 -5.91 3.18 -0.49
CA VAL A 208 -6.30 4.15 0.54
C VAL A 208 -5.08 4.39 1.42
N VAL A 209 -4.49 5.56 1.33
CA VAL A 209 -3.38 5.95 2.20
C VAL A 209 -3.95 6.52 3.49
N MET A 210 -3.57 5.90 4.62
CA MET A 210 -4.05 6.29 5.96
C MET A 210 -2.91 6.80 6.83
N ASN A 211 -3.19 7.85 7.58
CA ASN A 211 -2.29 8.40 8.58
C ASN A 211 -3.09 8.88 9.80
N GLU A 212 -2.58 8.63 11.03
CA GLU A 212 -3.16 9.11 12.29
C GLU A 212 -4.68 8.91 12.43
N GLY A 213 -5.20 7.78 11.92
CA GLY A 213 -6.62 7.44 11.96
C GLY A 213 -7.49 8.14 10.92
N ARG A 214 -6.90 8.81 9.93
CA ARG A 214 -7.58 9.50 8.83
C ARG A 214 -7.18 8.93 7.48
N ILE A 215 -7.98 9.17 6.48
CA ILE A 215 -7.64 8.94 5.08
C ILE A 215 -6.97 10.21 4.55
N GLU A 216 -5.75 10.06 4.05
CA GLU A 216 -4.97 11.13 3.41
C GLU A 216 -5.29 11.23 1.91
N GLN A 217 -5.39 10.06 1.24
CA GLN A 217 -5.69 9.99 -0.19
C GLN A 217 -6.31 8.65 -0.56
N ILE A 218 -7.18 8.66 -1.56
CA ILE A 218 -7.72 7.47 -2.22
C ILE A 218 -7.52 7.64 -3.72
N GLY A 219 -6.97 6.63 -4.39
CA GLY A 219 -6.79 6.64 -5.84
C GLY A 219 -6.33 5.30 -6.37
N THR A 220 -6.16 5.18 -7.67
CA THR A 220 -5.45 4.06 -8.30
C THR A 220 -3.98 4.08 -7.88
N PRO A 221 -3.23 2.97 -8.01
CA PRO A 221 -1.79 2.95 -7.76
C PRO A 221 -1.04 4.10 -8.44
N ASP A 222 -1.34 4.35 -9.71
CA ASP A 222 -0.71 5.43 -10.48
C ASP A 222 -1.09 6.82 -9.94
N GLU A 223 -2.37 7.06 -9.62
CA GLU A 223 -2.82 8.36 -9.08
C GLU A 223 -2.16 8.70 -7.74
N VAL A 224 -2.06 7.74 -6.81
CA VAL A 224 -1.47 8.02 -5.49
C VAL A 224 0.05 8.19 -5.56
N TYR A 225 0.72 7.53 -6.52
CA TYR A 225 2.16 7.62 -6.71
C TYR A 225 2.58 8.87 -7.51
N GLU A 226 1.88 9.15 -8.62
CA GLU A 226 2.19 10.22 -9.56
C GLU A 226 1.62 11.59 -9.14
N HIS A 227 0.51 11.60 -8.39
CA HIS A 227 -0.20 12.80 -7.93
C HIS A 227 -0.50 12.74 -6.43
N PRO A 228 0.53 12.73 -5.57
CA PRO A 228 0.34 12.69 -4.12
C PRO A 228 -0.40 13.95 -3.63
N ALA A 229 -1.44 13.78 -2.82
CA ALA A 229 -2.28 14.86 -2.34
C ALA A 229 -1.63 15.71 -1.22
N SER A 230 -0.58 15.19 -0.58
CA SER A 230 0.08 15.86 0.53
C SER A 230 1.58 15.49 0.62
N PRO A 231 2.40 16.32 1.29
CA PRO A 231 3.79 15.97 1.63
C PRO A 231 3.93 14.59 2.25
N PHE A 232 3.04 14.27 3.19
CA PHE A 232 3.03 12.97 3.84
C PHE A 232 2.90 11.82 2.83
N VAL A 233 1.94 11.88 1.91
CA VAL A 233 1.75 10.84 0.90
C VAL A 233 2.96 10.74 -0.02
N TYR A 234 3.54 11.87 -0.38
CA TYR A 234 4.73 11.94 -1.23
C TYR A 234 5.92 11.22 -0.60
N GLU A 235 6.25 11.55 0.65
CA GLU A 235 7.35 10.95 1.41
C GLU A 235 7.08 9.48 1.75
N PHE A 236 5.83 9.17 2.09
CA PHE A 236 5.45 7.82 2.47
C PHE A 236 5.54 6.84 1.28
N LEU A 237 5.25 7.25 0.05
CA LEU A 237 5.27 6.39 -1.13
C LEU A 237 6.63 6.28 -1.83
N GLY A 238 7.71 6.72 -1.21
CA GLY A 238 9.05 6.50 -1.72
C GLY A 238 10.04 7.60 -1.36
N LYS A 239 11.25 7.42 -1.85
CA LYS A 239 12.33 8.40 -1.64
C LYS A 239 12.02 9.71 -2.37
N VAL A 240 12.39 10.81 -1.75
CA VAL A 240 12.17 12.16 -2.26
C VAL A 240 13.38 13.04 -1.95
N ASN A 241 13.68 13.96 -2.86
CA ASN A 241 14.56 15.09 -2.62
C ASN A 241 13.69 16.31 -2.33
N LEU A 242 14.07 17.09 -1.33
CA LEU A 242 13.38 18.30 -0.91
C LEU A 242 14.20 19.51 -1.29
N PHE A 243 13.69 20.35 -2.18
CA PHE A 243 14.35 21.60 -2.53
C PHE A 243 13.55 22.77 -1.94
N HIS A 244 14.15 23.44 -0.98
CA HIS A 244 13.54 24.63 -0.37
C HIS A 244 13.56 25.82 -1.32
N GLY A 245 12.48 26.59 -1.33
CA GLY A 245 12.31 27.72 -2.21
C GLY A 245 11.24 28.71 -1.74
N ARG A 246 10.87 29.62 -2.64
CA ARG A 246 9.85 30.63 -2.40
C ARG A 246 8.90 30.70 -3.59
N LEU A 247 7.62 30.89 -3.29
CA LEU A 247 6.55 31.15 -4.25
C LEU A 247 6.24 32.63 -4.28
N HIS A 248 6.14 33.20 -5.48
CA HIS A 248 5.71 34.58 -5.67
C HIS A 248 4.93 34.70 -7.00
N ARG A 249 3.64 35.02 -6.92
CA ARG A 249 2.75 35.32 -8.05
C ARG A 249 2.83 34.35 -9.24
N GLY A 250 2.68 33.06 -8.95
CA GLY A 250 2.68 32.01 -9.98
C GLY A 250 4.07 31.61 -10.46
N ARG A 251 5.14 32.00 -9.77
CA ARG A 251 6.52 31.54 -9.97
C ARG A 251 7.12 30.98 -8.69
N ALA A 252 7.96 29.97 -8.82
CA ALA A 252 8.70 29.40 -7.72
C ALA A 252 10.20 29.51 -7.97
N TRP A 253 10.95 29.93 -6.95
CA TRP A 253 12.41 29.90 -6.94
C TRP A 253 12.86 28.74 -6.06
N ILE A 254 13.29 27.64 -6.69
CA ILE A 254 13.59 26.38 -6.02
C ILE A 254 15.01 26.00 -6.36
N GLY A 255 15.84 25.83 -5.31
CA GLY A 255 17.22 25.43 -5.52
C GLY A 255 18.03 26.39 -6.42
N GLY A 256 17.64 27.65 -6.53
CA GLY A 256 18.27 28.64 -7.41
C GLY A 256 17.73 28.63 -8.86
N ILE A 257 16.68 27.88 -9.12
CA ILE A 257 16.00 27.81 -10.42
C ILE A 257 14.64 28.48 -10.33
N GLU A 258 14.31 29.31 -11.32
CA GLU A 258 12.96 29.85 -11.48
C GLU A 258 12.12 28.91 -12.32
N VAL A 259 10.92 28.53 -11.81
CA VAL A 259 9.98 27.63 -12.46
C VAL A 259 8.57 28.21 -12.40
N ASP A 260 7.75 27.91 -13.41
CA ASP A 260 6.35 28.32 -13.41
C ASP A 260 5.55 27.50 -12.38
N ALA A 261 4.73 28.18 -11.59
CA ALA A 261 3.85 27.61 -10.57
C ALA A 261 2.42 28.18 -10.73
N PRO A 262 1.73 27.87 -11.84
CA PRO A 262 0.45 28.52 -12.20
C PRO A 262 -0.67 28.26 -11.20
N GLU A 263 -0.58 27.23 -10.38
CA GLU A 263 -1.55 26.91 -9.34
C GLU A 263 -1.45 27.83 -8.11
N HIS A 264 -0.36 28.61 -8.01
CA HIS A 264 -0.07 29.47 -6.85
C HIS A 264 -0.01 30.95 -7.22
N THR A 265 -0.89 31.41 -8.10
CA THR A 265 -0.93 32.80 -8.60
C THR A 265 -1.25 33.87 -7.52
N GLU A 266 -1.95 33.47 -6.45
CA GLU A 266 -2.31 34.35 -5.33
C GLU A 266 -1.24 34.42 -4.22
N ALA A 267 -0.17 33.60 -4.32
CA ALA A 267 0.86 33.58 -3.30
C ALA A 267 1.75 34.82 -3.35
N GLU A 268 1.73 35.62 -2.29
CA GLU A 268 2.67 36.72 -2.06
C GLU A 268 3.76 36.24 -1.07
N GLU A 269 4.97 35.94 -1.57
CA GLU A 269 6.16 35.52 -0.80
C GLU A 269 5.92 34.35 0.21
N LEU A 270 5.47 33.24 -0.29
CA LEU A 270 5.25 32.01 0.53
C LEU A 270 6.48 31.09 0.46
N SER A 271 6.97 30.67 1.62
CA SER A 271 7.97 29.59 1.65
C SER A 271 7.36 28.30 1.11
N ALA A 272 8.07 27.64 0.21
CA ALA A 272 7.61 26.41 -0.41
C ALA A 272 8.73 25.37 -0.46
N VAL A 273 8.34 24.11 -0.58
CA VAL A 273 9.25 22.99 -0.78
C VAL A 273 8.84 22.27 -2.06
N ALA A 274 9.79 22.07 -2.96
CA ALA A 274 9.60 21.20 -4.11
C ALA A 274 10.02 19.78 -3.74
N TYR A 275 9.11 18.85 -3.99
CA TYR A 275 9.28 17.41 -3.80
C TYR A 275 9.62 16.80 -5.15
N VAL A 276 10.78 16.12 -5.24
CA VAL A 276 11.30 15.56 -6.49
C VAL A 276 11.69 14.09 -6.29
N ARG A 277 11.13 13.21 -7.10
CA ARG A 277 11.54 11.80 -7.09
C ARG A 277 12.98 11.65 -7.61
N PRO A 278 13.78 10.71 -7.09
CA PRO A 278 15.14 10.48 -7.57
C PRO A 278 15.26 10.17 -9.07
N HIS A 279 14.25 9.53 -9.65
CA HIS A 279 14.21 9.19 -11.08
C HIS A 279 13.72 10.35 -11.97
N ASP A 280 13.14 11.40 -11.39
CA ASP A 280 12.72 12.61 -12.09
C ASP A 280 13.83 13.66 -12.16
N ILE A 281 15.05 13.32 -11.78
CA ILE A 281 16.20 14.20 -11.88
C ILE A 281 17.09 13.80 -13.05
N HIS A 282 17.22 14.67 -14.03
CA HIS A 282 18.20 14.52 -15.11
C HIS A 282 19.60 14.87 -14.62
N VAL A 283 20.60 14.11 -15.07
CA VAL A 283 22.03 14.33 -14.77
C VAL A 283 22.80 14.46 -16.08
N ASP A 284 23.64 15.48 -16.16
CA ASP A 284 24.55 15.73 -17.28
C ASP A 284 25.94 16.16 -16.79
N ARG A 285 26.99 15.96 -17.67
CA ARG A 285 28.35 16.46 -17.41
C ARG A 285 28.55 17.93 -17.73
N VAL A 286 27.68 18.50 -18.54
CA VAL A 286 27.73 19.89 -18.99
C VAL A 286 26.40 20.58 -18.71
N ILE A 287 26.45 21.91 -18.54
CA ILE A 287 25.25 22.69 -18.35
C ILE A 287 24.42 22.68 -19.65
N ASN A 288 23.27 22.03 -19.62
CA ASN A 288 22.31 22.03 -20.73
C ASN A 288 21.11 22.95 -20.38
N GLY A 289 21.18 24.20 -20.79
CA GLY A 289 20.12 25.21 -20.61
C GLY A 289 20.12 25.89 -19.25
N ASP A 290 19.17 26.80 -19.07
CA ASP A 290 18.97 27.54 -17.83
C ASP A 290 18.39 26.62 -16.73
N GLY A 291 18.84 26.83 -15.50
CA GLY A 291 18.26 26.16 -14.34
C GLY A 291 18.93 24.83 -13.97
N ALA A 292 20.19 24.58 -14.34
CA ALA A 292 20.93 23.43 -13.89
C ALA A 292 21.64 23.71 -12.54
N ILE A 293 21.53 22.77 -11.62
CA ILE A 293 22.15 22.81 -10.29
C ILE A 293 23.47 22.05 -10.37
N ALA A 294 24.59 22.69 -10.00
CA ALA A 294 25.87 22.02 -9.89
C ALA A 294 25.92 21.14 -8.63
N ALA A 295 26.39 19.92 -8.79
CA ALA A 295 26.57 18.97 -7.69
C ALA A 295 27.82 18.10 -7.94
N ARG A 296 28.31 17.42 -6.89
CA ARG A 296 29.47 16.52 -6.97
C ARG A 296 29.04 15.11 -6.61
N VAL A 297 29.46 14.12 -7.40
CA VAL A 297 29.22 12.71 -7.13
C VAL A 297 29.95 12.27 -5.85
N SER A 298 29.21 11.95 -4.81
CA SER A 298 29.76 11.45 -3.54
C SER A 298 29.79 9.93 -3.49
N HIS A 299 28.70 9.28 -3.94
CA HIS A 299 28.59 7.83 -3.94
C HIS A 299 27.85 7.31 -5.18
N ILE A 300 28.22 6.09 -5.62
CA ILE A 300 27.63 5.41 -6.77
C ILE A 300 27.29 3.98 -6.35
N LEU A 301 26.01 3.61 -6.42
CA LEU A 301 25.52 2.27 -6.15
C LEU A 301 24.85 1.69 -7.39
N SER A 302 25.50 0.74 -8.06
CA SER A 302 24.96 0.08 -9.25
C SER A 302 24.36 -1.27 -8.89
N VAL A 303 23.03 -1.38 -8.86
CA VAL A 303 22.32 -2.63 -8.54
C VAL A 303 21.28 -2.91 -9.61
N GLY A 304 21.48 -4.00 -10.36
CA GLY A 304 20.55 -4.38 -11.43
C GLY A 304 20.51 -3.36 -12.58
N PRO A 305 19.32 -2.99 -13.09
CA PRO A 305 19.16 -2.07 -14.21
C PRO A 305 19.29 -0.59 -13.84
N VAL A 306 19.25 -0.26 -12.56
CA VAL A 306 19.25 1.11 -12.03
C VAL A 306 20.58 1.40 -11.34
N VAL A 307 21.09 2.61 -11.52
CA VAL A 307 22.22 3.18 -10.80
C VAL A 307 21.73 4.32 -9.92
N ARG A 308 22.00 4.21 -8.62
CA ARG A 308 21.73 5.26 -7.63
C ARG A 308 22.96 6.09 -7.43
N LEU A 309 22.82 7.39 -7.58
CA LEU A 309 23.84 8.38 -7.33
C LEU A 309 23.47 9.16 -6.08
N GLU A 310 24.44 9.36 -5.20
CA GLU A 310 24.36 10.35 -4.13
C GLU A 310 25.24 11.53 -4.54
N LEU A 311 24.64 12.69 -4.65
CA LEU A 311 25.27 13.90 -5.09
C LEU A 311 25.28 14.90 -3.93
N MET A 312 26.42 15.57 -3.71
CA MET A 312 26.55 16.63 -2.73
C MET A 312 26.49 17.98 -3.45
N ARG A 313 25.58 18.80 -3.02
CA ARG A 313 25.45 20.18 -3.45
C ARG A 313 25.95 21.10 -2.34
N ASP A 314 26.78 22.07 -2.72
CA ASP A 314 27.14 23.18 -1.85
C ASP A 314 26.17 24.33 -2.13
N ASN A 315 25.28 24.62 -1.20
CA ASN A 315 24.34 25.75 -1.31
C ASN A 315 24.81 27.01 -0.56
N GLY A 316 26.07 27.01 -0.09
CA GLY A 316 26.70 28.13 0.60
C GLY A 316 26.46 28.16 2.12
N GLU A 317 25.47 27.48 2.62
CA GLU A 317 25.16 27.40 4.07
C GLU A 317 25.39 25.99 4.62
N ASN A 318 25.03 24.96 3.84
CA ASN A 318 25.20 23.55 4.21
C ASN A 318 25.42 22.67 2.98
N GLU A 319 26.03 21.52 3.17
CA GLU A 319 26.06 20.44 2.16
C GLU A 319 24.70 19.73 2.13
N GLU A 320 24.07 19.71 0.97
CA GLU A 320 22.78 19.06 0.71
C GLU A 320 23.01 17.76 -0.07
N LEU A 321 22.48 16.65 0.45
CA LEU A 321 22.53 15.35 -0.20
C LEU A 321 21.33 15.18 -1.14
N ILE A 322 21.61 14.98 -2.43
CA ILE A 322 20.61 14.75 -3.46
C ILE A 322 20.75 13.31 -3.96
N GLN A 323 19.65 12.56 -3.94
CA GLN A 323 19.60 11.19 -4.47
C GLN A 323 19.05 11.19 -5.89
N VAL A 324 19.73 10.52 -6.81
CA VAL A 324 19.30 10.41 -8.21
C VAL A 324 19.32 8.96 -8.64
N GLU A 325 18.32 8.56 -9.41
CA GLU A 325 18.24 7.23 -10.04
C GLU A 325 18.28 7.37 -11.55
N ILE A 326 19.28 6.75 -12.20
CA ILE A 326 19.41 6.72 -13.65
C ILE A 326 19.49 5.28 -14.15
N SER A 327 19.19 5.07 -15.43
CA SER A 327 19.39 3.76 -16.05
C SER A 327 20.89 3.42 -16.13
N LYS A 328 21.18 2.12 -16.12
CA LYS A 328 22.56 1.64 -16.30
C LYS A 328 23.15 2.03 -17.66
N GLU A 329 22.31 2.24 -18.66
CA GLU A 329 22.68 2.70 -20.00
C GLU A 329 23.13 4.16 -19.94
N ARG A 330 22.33 5.02 -19.33
CA ARG A 330 22.68 6.44 -19.11
C ARG A 330 23.95 6.61 -18.27
N PHE A 331 24.12 5.80 -17.24
CA PHE A 331 25.34 5.81 -16.42
C PHE A 331 26.59 5.48 -17.25
N ARG A 332 26.51 4.50 -18.17
CA ARG A 332 27.65 4.17 -19.07
C ARG A 332 27.98 5.29 -20.04
N GLU A 333 26.96 5.97 -20.57
CA GLU A 333 27.17 7.14 -21.45
C GLU A 333 27.90 8.26 -20.72
N LEU A 334 27.48 8.53 -19.48
CA LEU A 334 28.06 9.60 -18.68
C LEU A 334 29.44 9.28 -18.12
N GLN A 335 29.82 8.00 -18.00
CA GLN A 335 31.10 7.53 -17.45
C GLN A 335 31.46 8.21 -16.10
N LEU A 336 30.49 8.33 -15.22
CA LEU A 336 30.64 9.03 -13.95
C LEU A 336 31.55 8.25 -12.98
N THR A 337 32.37 9.01 -12.27
CA THR A 337 33.19 8.53 -11.16
C THR A 337 33.00 9.38 -9.92
N ARG A 338 33.34 8.83 -8.76
CA ARG A 338 33.27 9.57 -7.50
C ARG A 338 34.17 10.82 -7.57
N GLY A 339 33.59 11.96 -7.17
CA GLY A 339 34.27 13.25 -7.19
C GLY A 339 33.99 14.09 -8.45
N ASP A 340 33.41 13.48 -9.49
CA ASP A 340 33.03 14.20 -10.71
C ASP A 340 32.01 15.29 -10.40
N GLN A 341 32.17 16.45 -11.04
CA GLN A 341 31.19 17.50 -11.07
C GLN A 341 30.13 17.16 -12.12
N VAL A 342 28.87 17.30 -11.76
CA VAL A 342 27.70 17.05 -12.60
C VAL A 342 26.70 18.20 -12.45
N PHE A 343 25.80 18.29 -13.41
CA PHE A 343 24.71 19.24 -13.42
C PHE A 343 23.39 18.48 -13.38
N ILE A 344 22.52 18.81 -12.45
CA ILE A 344 21.22 18.18 -12.29
C ILE A 344 20.09 19.17 -12.60
N LYS A 345 19.02 18.63 -13.16
CA LYS A 345 17.80 19.38 -13.43
C LYS A 345 16.58 18.51 -13.10
N PRO A 346 15.70 18.93 -12.15
CA PRO A 346 14.40 18.29 -11.96
C PRO A 346 13.59 18.36 -13.25
N ALA A 347 13.09 17.22 -13.73
CA ALA A 347 12.19 17.13 -14.88
C ALA A 347 10.73 17.29 -14.44
N ARG A 348 10.41 16.80 -13.24
CA ARG A 348 9.11 16.88 -12.61
C ARG A 348 9.27 17.15 -11.12
N PHE A 349 8.37 17.92 -10.55
CA PHE A 349 8.32 18.22 -9.11
C PHE A 349 6.89 18.63 -8.72
N ASP A 350 6.56 18.39 -7.46
CA ASP A 350 5.34 18.90 -6.86
C ASP A 350 5.70 19.94 -5.79
N LEU A 351 4.91 21.02 -5.73
CA LEU A 351 5.14 22.14 -4.83
C LEU A 351 4.14 22.12 -3.68
N PHE A 352 4.67 22.13 -2.47
CA PHE A 352 3.84 22.30 -1.27
C PHE A 352 4.29 23.50 -0.48
N PRO A 353 3.34 24.28 0.10
CA PRO A 353 3.66 25.32 1.07
C PRO A 353 4.50 24.75 2.21
N ALA A 354 5.56 25.44 2.62
CA ALA A 354 6.34 25.02 3.78
C ALA A 354 5.43 25.04 5.02
N GLN A 355 5.31 23.91 5.71
CA GLN A 355 4.62 23.85 7.01
C GLN A 355 5.44 24.66 8.01
N ILE A 356 4.85 25.73 8.54
CA ILE A 356 5.44 26.47 9.67
C ILE A 356 5.21 25.59 10.90
N HIS A 357 6.27 24.94 11.37
CA HIS A 357 6.27 24.18 12.64
C HIS A 357 6.51 25.12 13.81
#